data_0287162d4f34343f9186e1488c53031a
#
_entry.id   0287162d4f34343f9186e1488c53031a
#
_cell.length_a   1.000
_cell.length_b   1.000
_cell.length_c   1.000
_cell.angle_alpha   90.00
_cell.angle_beta   90.00
_cell.angle_gamma   90.00
#
_symmetry.space_group_name_H-M   'P 1'
#
loop_
_entity.id
_entity.type
_entity.pdbx_description
1 polymer ?
#
loop_
_entity_poly.entity_id
_entity_poly.type
_entity_poly.pdbx_seq_one_letter_code
_entity_poly.pdbx_strand_id
1 'polypeptide(L)'
;MGGWTITWQGKSWEGVNIDNNDFPNTKSIYESLSDFIIDSGGYVEYSDDGSFNQKPDYVIFVYGETPYAEGFGDIKSLNFSQNNLMLLEKMNQLSNQDINVISLFISGRPMIVDEELSLSDAFVSIWLPGTAVEGINDVIFKNKDNTINYDFVGKLPFSWPTKESNNPLNFYDAVYEPLFEYGYGLTYSK
;
A
#
# COMPACT_ATOMS: atom_id res chain seq x y z
N MET A 1 -0.73 4.56 13.70
CA MET A 1 0.07 3.65 12.86
C MET A 1 -0.62 2.32 12.86
N GLY A 2 -0.73 1.65 11.87
CA GLY A 2 -1.07 0.25 11.72
C GLY A 2 0.03 -0.37 10.89
N GLY A 3 -0.11 -1.60 10.51
CA GLY A 3 0.78 -2.14 9.53
C GLY A 3 2.10 -2.63 10.07
N TRP A 4 2.02 -3.50 11.05
CA TRP A 4 3.13 -4.35 11.45
C TRP A 4 4.34 -3.59 11.99
N THR A 5 4.15 -2.84 13.06
CA THR A 5 5.26 -2.29 13.84
C THR A 5 5.86 -3.34 14.77
N ILE A 6 6.91 -2.98 15.50
CA ILE A 6 7.73 -3.93 16.28
C ILE A 6 7.05 -4.55 17.50
N THR A 7 6.04 -3.91 18.07
CA THR A 7 5.34 -4.44 19.25
C THR A 7 4.16 -5.27 18.83
N TRP A 8 4.28 -6.58 18.90
CA TRP A 8 3.33 -7.60 18.47
C TRP A 8 2.57 -7.21 17.19
N GLN A 9 3.32 -6.98 16.13
CA GLN A 9 2.83 -6.57 14.80
C GLN A 9 2.11 -5.20 14.81
N GLY A 10 2.37 -4.35 15.79
CA GLY A 10 1.75 -3.03 15.89
C GLY A 10 0.27 -3.03 16.26
N LYS A 11 -0.21 -4.10 16.86
CA LYS A 11 -1.61 -4.27 17.23
C LYS A 11 -1.80 -4.19 18.73
N SER A 12 -2.82 -3.47 19.18
CA SER A 12 -3.29 -3.52 20.58
C SER A 12 -3.80 -4.93 20.93
N TRP A 13 -3.44 -5.43 22.11
CA TRP A 13 -3.75 -6.78 22.54
C TRP A 13 -4.01 -6.85 24.04
N GLU A 14 -5.05 -7.59 24.45
CA GLU A 14 -5.40 -7.92 25.86
C GLU A 14 -5.20 -6.78 26.86
N GLY A 15 -5.76 -5.59 26.57
CA GLY A 15 -5.67 -4.43 27.46
C GLY A 15 -4.39 -3.61 27.32
N VAL A 16 -3.48 -3.99 26.43
CA VAL A 16 -2.36 -3.16 25.99
C VAL A 16 -2.79 -2.37 24.76
N ASN A 17 -2.97 -1.07 24.93
CA ASN A 17 -3.18 -0.15 23.80
C ASN A 17 -1.82 0.30 23.29
N ILE A 18 -1.58 0.11 22.00
CA ILE A 18 -0.38 0.56 21.29
C ILE A 18 -0.76 1.81 20.50
N ASP A 19 -0.02 2.87 20.70
CA ASP A 19 -0.19 4.13 19.98
C ASP A 19 1.17 4.69 19.49
N ASN A 20 1.16 5.88 18.91
CA ASN A 20 2.38 6.49 18.38
C ASN A 20 3.44 6.81 19.45
N ASN A 21 3.04 6.93 20.72
CA ASN A 21 3.97 7.19 21.83
C ASN A 21 4.86 5.97 22.15
N ASP A 22 4.40 4.76 21.78
CA ASP A 22 5.19 3.53 21.92
C ASP A 22 6.35 3.45 20.93
N PHE A 23 6.36 4.34 19.93
CA PHE A 23 7.36 4.40 18.87
C PHE A 23 8.02 5.79 18.79
N PRO A 24 8.77 6.20 19.83
CA PRO A 24 9.38 7.52 19.87
C PRO A 24 10.37 7.71 18.72
N ASN A 25 10.41 8.92 18.18
CA ASN A 25 11.26 9.30 17.03
C ASN A 25 10.93 8.59 15.71
N THR A 26 9.73 8.04 15.57
CA THR A 26 9.23 7.50 14.30
C THR A 26 8.10 8.35 13.77
N LYS A 27 7.87 8.28 12.46
CA LYS A 27 6.75 8.93 11.78
C LYS A 27 5.71 7.92 11.35
N SER A 28 4.47 8.35 11.26
CA SER A 28 3.46 7.64 10.46
C SER A 28 3.71 7.86 8.98
N ILE A 29 3.10 7.03 8.13
CA ILE A 29 3.16 7.23 6.68
C ILE A 29 2.64 8.62 6.31
N TYR A 30 1.53 9.07 6.94
CA TYR A 30 0.99 10.41 6.70
C TYR A 30 1.98 11.52 7.07
N GLU A 31 2.58 11.48 8.25
CA GLU A 31 3.55 12.48 8.69
C GLU A 31 4.76 12.52 7.74
N SER A 32 5.27 11.36 7.35
CA SER A 32 6.42 11.28 6.44
C SER A 32 6.11 11.87 5.06
N LEU A 33 4.98 11.49 4.46
CA LEU A 33 4.53 12.03 3.17
C LEU A 33 4.27 13.53 3.26
N SER A 34 3.56 13.97 4.31
CA SER A 34 3.18 15.36 4.53
C SER A 34 4.41 16.27 4.65
N ASP A 35 5.37 15.89 5.50
CA ASP A 35 6.60 16.65 5.68
C ASP A 35 7.35 16.80 4.34
N PHE A 36 7.51 15.70 3.60
CA PHE A 36 8.22 15.72 2.31
C PHE A 36 7.53 16.64 1.29
N ILE A 37 6.21 16.56 1.18
CA ILE A 37 5.44 17.36 0.20
C ILE A 37 5.47 18.84 0.59
N ILE A 38 5.30 19.17 1.88
CA ILE A 38 5.33 20.56 2.38
C ILE A 38 6.73 21.16 2.19
N ASP A 39 7.79 20.42 2.51
CA ASP A 39 9.19 20.87 2.32
C ASP A 39 9.54 21.06 0.83
N SER A 40 8.79 20.43 -0.05
CA SER A 40 8.88 20.60 -1.50
C SER A 40 8.02 21.74 -2.05
N GLY A 41 7.28 22.44 -1.18
CA GLY A 41 6.39 23.56 -1.55
C GLY A 41 4.99 23.16 -1.96
N GLY A 42 4.60 21.90 -1.72
CA GLY A 42 3.26 21.39 -1.96
C GLY A 42 2.29 21.66 -0.79
N TYR A 43 1.05 21.27 -0.98
CA TYR A 43 -0.01 21.29 0.03
C TYR A 43 -0.54 19.88 0.26
N VAL A 44 -0.85 19.54 1.49
CA VAL A 44 -1.39 18.24 1.88
C VAL A 44 -2.62 18.42 2.73
N GLU A 45 -3.65 17.67 2.43
CA GLU A 45 -4.86 17.56 3.25
C GLU A 45 -5.04 16.09 3.63
N TYR A 46 -5.22 15.81 4.93
CA TYR A 46 -5.58 14.49 5.42
C TYR A 46 -7.08 14.28 5.38
N SER A 47 -7.49 13.13 4.93
CA SER A 47 -8.90 12.73 4.95
C SER A 47 -9.01 11.24 5.24
N ASP A 48 -9.87 10.86 6.17
CA ASP A 48 -10.20 9.47 6.50
C ASP A 48 -11.44 8.97 5.74
N ASP A 49 -12.23 9.86 5.19
CA ASP A 49 -13.43 9.55 4.42
C ASP A 49 -13.31 9.89 2.92
N GLY A 50 -12.15 10.41 2.50
CA GLY A 50 -11.86 10.83 1.13
C GLY A 50 -12.55 12.12 0.71
N SER A 51 -13.05 12.94 1.65
CA SER A 51 -13.48 14.32 1.37
C SER A 51 -12.27 15.25 1.24
N PHE A 52 -12.46 16.38 0.57
CA PHE A 52 -11.41 17.40 0.43
C PHE A 52 -12.02 18.79 0.31
N ASN A 53 -11.31 19.81 0.77
CA ASN A 53 -11.72 21.22 0.65
C ASN A 53 -11.34 21.82 -0.69
N GLN A 54 -10.22 21.39 -1.26
CA GLN A 54 -9.76 21.79 -2.59
C GLN A 54 -9.52 20.55 -3.43
N LYS A 55 -9.91 20.58 -4.72
CA LYS A 55 -9.66 19.47 -5.64
C LYS A 55 -8.15 19.19 -5.67
N PRO A 56 -7.71 18.00 -5.25
CA PRO A 56 -6.29 17.64 -5.27
C PRO A 56 -5.85 17.27 -6.69
N ASP A 57 -4.56 17.42 -6.97
CA ASP A 57 -3.93 16.89 -8.17
C ASP A 57 -3.77 15.36 -8.08
N TYR A 58 -3.51 14.87 -6.88
CA TYR A 58 -3.32 13.45 -6.59
C TYR A 58 -4.00 13.08 -5.27
N VAL A 59 -4.54 11.89 -5.20
CA VAL A 59 -4.94 11.25 -3.95
C VAL A 59 -4.05 10.05 -3.70
N ILE A 60 -3.44 9.99 -2.53
CA ILE A 60 -2.66 8.83 -2.07
C ILE A 60 -3.53 8.04 -1.10
N PHE A 61 -4.03 6.90 -1.54
CA PHE A 61 -4.71 5.95 -0.67
C PHE A 61 -3.69 5.06 0.03
N VAL A 62 -3.73 5.04 1.36
CA VAL A 62 -2.92 4.14 2.20
C VAL A 62 -3.85 3.15 2.87
N TYR A 63 -3.79 1.90 2.49
CA TYR A 63 -4.69 0.85 2.98
C TYR A 63 -4.01 -0.52 2.96
N GLY A 64 -4.62 -1.49 3.61
CA GLY A 64 -4.06 -2.83 3.64
C GLY A 64 -4.72 -3.76 4.64
N GLU A 65 -4.08 -4.88 4.92
CA GLU A 65 -4.55 -5.84 5.90
C GLU A 65 -4.37 -5.32 7.34
N THR A 66 -5.28 -5.76 8.22
CA THR A 66 -5.07 -5.59 9.67
C THR A 66 -3.89 -6.46 10.11
N PRO A 67 -3.00 -5.97 11.00
CA PRO A 67 -1.87 -6.75 11.50
C PRO A 67 -2.26 -8.11 12.08
N TYR A 68 -1.47 -9.11 11.77
CA TYR A 68 -1.63 -10.48 12.26
C TYR A 68 -0.26 -11.14 12.45
N ALA A 69 -0.24 -12.24 13.21
CA ALA A 69 0.90 -13.12 13.33
C ALA A 69 0.44 -14.58 13.42
N GLU A 70 1.26 -15.49 12.91
CA GLU A 70 1.05 -16.95 12.99
C GLU A 70 -0.36 -17.37 12.53
N GLY A 71 -0.99 -18.31 13.24
CA GLY A 71 -2.34 -18.81 12.92
C GLY A 71 -3.46 -17.76 12.92
N PHE A 72 -3.26 -16.61 13.56
CA PHE A 72 -4.19 -15.49 13.47
C PHE A 72 -4.23 -14.85 12.07
N GLY A 73 -3.21 -15.12 11.26
CA GLY A 73 -3.15 -14.70 9.87
C GLY A 73 -3.81 -15.67 8.89
N ASP A 74 -4.30 -16.82 9.35
CA ASP A 74 -4.95 -17.80 8.47
C ASP A 74 -6.29 -17.23 7.97
N ILE A 75 -6.44 -17.20 6.66
CA ILE A 75 -7.65 -16.72 5.98
C ILE A 75 -8.12 -17.72 4.93
N LYS A 76 -9.42 -17.76 4.68
CA LYS A 76 -10.01 -18.66 3.68
C LYS A 76 -10.00 -18.07 2.28
N SER A 77 -9.95 -16.75 2.17
CA SER A 77 -10.02 -16.01 0.92
C SER A 77 -8.90 -14.97 0.88
N LEU A 78 -8.18 -14.91 -0.23
CA LEU A 78 -7.19 -13.87 -0.51
C LEU A 78 -7.80 -12.63 -1.17
N ASN A 79 -9.12 -12.59 -1.38
CA ASN A 79 -9.78 -11.46 -2.02
C ASN A 79 -9.87 -10.27 -1.06
N PHE A 80 -9.08 -9.23 -1.33
CA PHE A 80 -9.05 -8.01 -0.54
C PHE A 80 -10.30 -7.16 -0.79
N SER A 81 -10.72 -7.02 -2.03
CA SER A 81 -11.82 -6.16 -2.49
C SER A 81 -13.15 -6.50 -1.83
N GLN A 82 -13.47 -7.78 -1.66
CA GLN A 82 -14.76 -8.22 -1.08
C GLN A 82 -15.01 -7.68 0.33
N ASN A 83 -13.96 -7.38 1.07
CA ASN A 83 -14.04 -6.89 2.44
C ASN A 83 -13.91 -5.37 2.54
N ASN A 84 -13.70 -4.66 1.42
CA ASN A 84 -13.35 -3.25 1.38
C ASN A 84 -14.16 -2.45 0.35
N LEU A 85 -15.45 -2.73 0.24
CA LEU A 85 -16.35 -2.10 -0.76
C LEU A 85 -16.39 -0.57 -0.65
N MET A 86 -16.36 -0.02 0.56
CA MET A 86 -16.34 1.44 0.76
C MET A 86 -15.06 2.09 0.20
N LEU A 87 -13.93 1.41 0.28
CA LEU A 87 -12.69 1.87 -0.34
C LEU A 87 -12.85 1.94 -1.85
N LEU A 88 -13.33 0.86 -2.47
CA LEU A 88 -13.54 0.80 -3.91
C LEU A 88 -14.52 1.86 -4.41
N GLU A 89 -15.63 2.06 -3.70
CA GLU A 89 -16.60 3.11 -4.02
C GLU A 89 -15.94 4.48 -4.01
N LYS A 90 -15.10 4.77 -3.03
CA LYS A 90 -14.40 6.05 -2.93
C LYS A 90 -13.34 6.21 -4.02
N MET A 91 -12.54 5.19 -4.28
CA MET A 91 -11.56 5.21 -5.38
C MET A 91 -12.24 5.48 -6.72
N ASN A 92 -13.35 4.78 -6.99
CA ASN A 92 -14.13 4.98 -8.21
C ASN A 92 -14.73 6.40 -8.30
N GLN A 93 -15.23 6.94 -7.19
CA GLN A 93 -15.74 8.32 -7.16
C GLN A 93 -14.65 9.35 -7.51
N LEU A 94 -13.44 9.18 -7.04
CA LEU A 94 -12.32 10.11 -7.27
C LEU A 94 -11.76 9.95 -8.68
N SER A 95 -11.60 8.74 -9.18
CA SER A 95 -11.20 8.47 -10.55
C SER A 95 -12.17 9.11 -11.56
N ASN A 96 -13.49 9.03 -11.30
CA ASN A 96 -14.51 9.68 -12.14
C ASN A 96 -14.48 11.22 -12.09
N GLN A 97 -13.73 11.84 -11.18
CA GLN A 97 -13.53 13.27 -11.10
C GLN A 97 -12.23 13.74 -11.79
N ASP A 98 -11.57 12.87 -12.53
CA ASP A 98 -10.28 13.15 -13.17
C ASP A 98 -9.22 13.58 -12.12
N ILE A 99 -9.13 12.78 -11.05
CA ILE A 99 -8.13 12.90 -9.99
C ILE A 99 -7.24 11.65 -10.04
N ASN A 100 -5.94 11.85 -10.12
CA ASN A 100 -4.99 10.74 -10.15
C ASN A 100 -4.97 10.00 -8.81
N VAL A 101 -5.12 8.68 -8.86
CA VAL A 101 -5.17 7.79 -7.70
C VAL A 101 -3.88 7.00 -7.58
N ILE A 102 -3.19 7.17 -6.47
CA ILE A 102 -1.99 6.40 -6.11
C ILE A 102 -2.34 5.50 -4.92
N SER A 103 -2.16 4.20 -5.07
CA SER A 103 -2.37 3.22 -4.01
C SER A 103 -1.06 2.81 -3.37
N LEU A 104 -0.99 2.91 -2.03
CA LEU A 104 0.06 2.35 -1.20
C LEU A 104 -0.53 1.20 -0.39
N PHE A 105 -0.26 -0.02 -0.82
CA PHE A 105 -0.87 -1.23 -0.27
C PHE A 105 0.02 -1.89 0.77
N ILE A 106 -0.50 -2.06 1.98
CA ILE A 106 0.17 -2.70 3.13
C ILE A 106 -0.35 -4.12 3.29
N SER A 107 0.51 -5.12 3.13
CA SER A 107 0.14 -6.51 3.34
C SER A 107 1.35 -7.38 3.65
N GLY A 108 1.15 -8.45 4.41
CA GLY A 108 2.16 -9.48 4.67
C GLY A 108 2.18 -10.59 3.61
N ARG A 109 1.30 -10.51 2.61
CA ARG A 109 1.11 -11.55 1.57
C ARG A 109 0.57 -10.94 0.28
N PRO A 110 0.68 -11.62 -0.88
CA PRO A 110 -0.05 -11.21 -2.08
C PRO A 110 -1.54 -11.46 -1.89
N MET A 111 -2.35 -10.43 -2.13
CA MET A 111 -3.80 -10.48 -2.07
C MET A 111 -4.36 -10.30 -3.47
N ILE A 112 -5.59 -10.76 -3.70
CA ILE A 112 -6.32 -10.48 -4.93
C ILE A 112 -6.81 -9.03 -4.84
N VAL A 113 -6.25 -8.16 -5.67
CA VAL A 113 -6.43 -6.69 -5.66
C VAL A 113 -6.74 -6.15 -7.06
N ASP A 114 -7.35 -6.95 -7.90
CA ASP A 114 -7.61 -6.61 -9.31
C ASP A 114 -8.46 -5.34 -9.43
N GLU A 115 -9.42 -5.13 -8.54
CA GLU A 115 -10.30 -3.97 -8.55
C GLU A 115 -9.54 -2.71 -8.09
N GLU A 116 -8.80 -2.78 -6.99
CA GLU A 116 -7.96 -1.67 -6.51
C GLU A 116 -6.90 -1.28 -7.54
N LEU A 117 -6.29 -2.28 -8.18
CA LEU A 117 -5.31 -2.05 -9.24
C LEU A 117 -5.93 -1.33 -10.43
N SER A 118 -7.14 -1.73 -10.85
CA SER A 118 -7.85 -1.13 -11.99
C SER A 118 -8.29 0.31 -11.75
N LEU A 119 -8.49 0.69 -10.50
CA LEU A 119 -8.89 2.04 -10.07
C LEU A 119 -7.72 2.94 -9.69
N SER A 120 -6.49 2.46 -9.84
CA SER A 120 -5.28 3.19 -9.50
C SER A 120 -4.49 3.57 -10.75
N ASP A 121 -4.03 4.81 -10.84
CA ASP A 121 -3.05 5.25 -11.85
C ASP A 121 -1.65 4.72 -11.51
N ALA A 122 -1.37 4.51 -10.22
CA ALA A 122 -0.18 3.83 -9.73
C ALA A 122 -0.52 2.97 -8.51
N PHE A 123 -0.02 1.74 -8.49
CA PHE A 123 -0.18 0.81 -7.37
C PHE A 123 1.19 0.35 -6.86
N VAL A 124 1.46 0.58 -5.60
CA VAL A 124 2.72 0.23 -4.94
C VAL A 124 2.45 -0.70 -3.77
N SER A 125 2.93 -1.92 -3.83
CA SER A 125 2.96 -2.81 -2.67
C SER A 125 4.13 -2.39 -1.77
N ILE A 126 3.80 -1.72 -0.66
CA ILE A 126 4.79 -1.24 0.31
C ILE A 126 5.08 -2.28 1.40
N TRP A 127 4.44 -3.45 1.32
CA TRP A 127 4.59 -4.56 2.26
C TRP A 127 4.39 -4.12 3.71
N LEU A 128 5.38 -4.35 4.55
CA LEU A 128 5.35 -4.07 5.99
C LEU A 128 6.42 -3.01 6.32
N PRO A 129 6.13 -1.71 6.12
CA PRO A 129 7.13 -0.66 6.29
C PRO A 129 7.55 -0.45 7.75
N GLY A 130 6.73 -0.88 8.71
CA GLY A 130 7.00 -0.73 10.14
C GLY A 130 7.25 0.72 10.51
N THR A 131 8.43 0.98 11.09
CA THR A 131 8.87 2.33 11.51
C THR A 131 9.80 3.03 10.52
N ALA A 132 10.06 2.43 9.35
CA ALA A 132 10.95 2.97 8.32
C ALA A 132 10.18 3.56 7.12
N VAL A 133 9.12 4.30 7.41
CA VAL A 133 8.17 4.82 6.41
C VAL A 133 8.75 5.90 5.51
N GLU A 134 9.84 6.57 5.94
CA GLU A 134 10.51 7.59 5.13
C GLU A 134 11.08 7.00 3.82
N GLY A 135 11.45 5.73 3.82
CA GLY A 135 11.89 5.04 2.61
C GLY A 135 10.84 4.98 1.49
N ILE A 136 9.56 5.15 1.82
CA ILE A 136 8.49 5.26 0.81
C ILE A 136 8.70 6.53 -0.02
N ASN A 137 9.02 7.65 0.62
CA ASN A 137 9.26 8.93 -0.07
C ASN A 137 10.41 8.81 -1.07
N ASP A 138 11.46 8.08 -0.69
CA ASP A 138 12.66 7.92 -1.50
C ASP A 138 12.40 7.27 -2.85
N VAL A 139 11.40 6.39 -2.93
CA VAL A 139 11.07 5.66 -4.16
C VAL A 139 9.90 6.28 -4.94
N ILE A 140 8.97 7.01 -4.28
CA ILE A 140 7.80 7.58 -4.98
C ILE A 140 8.00 9.04 -5.39
N PHE A 141 8.93 9.76 -4.79
CA PHE A 141 9.20 11.15 -5.15
C PHE A 141 10.58 11.32 -5.78
N LYS A 142 10.67 12.31 -6.66
CA LYS A 142 11.93 12.75 -7.25
C LYS A 142 12.66 13.71 -6.33
N ASN A 143 13.97 13.83 -6.54
CA ASN A 143 14.78 14.90 -5.98
C ASN A 143 14.32 16.29 -6.46
N LYS A 144 14.73 17.35 -5.77
CA LYS A 144 14.42 18.75 -6.14
C LYS A 144 14.94 19.15 -7.53
N ASP A 145 15.96 18.47 -8.03
CA ASP A 145 16.51 18.65 -9.38
C ASP A 145 15.78 17.81 -10.45
N ASN A 146 14.66 17.18 -10.08
CA ASN A 146 13.82 16.31 -10.91
C ASN A 146 14.48 14.98 -11.31
N THR A 147 15.58 14.60 -10.68
CA THR A 147 16.18 13.26 -10.85
C THR A 147 15.44 12.23 -9.99
N ILE A 148 15.53 10.95 -10.40
CA ILE A 148 15.03 9.83 -9.60
C ILE A 148 15.94 9.72 -8.37
N ASN A 149 15.36 9.70 -7.16
CA ASN A 149 16.12 9.50 -5.93
C ASN A 149 16.53 8.03 -5.80
N TYR A 150 15.55 7.13 -5.69
CA TYR A 150 15.76 5.69 -5.75
C TYR A 150 14.79 5.04 -6.74
N ASP A 151 15.30 4.14 -7.56
CA ASP A 151 14.46 3.36 -8.48
C ASP A 151 13.87 2.14 -7.77
N PHE A 152 12.73 1.67 -8.25
CA PHE A 152 12.20 0.38 -7.87
C PHE A 152 13.07 -0.73 -8.46
N VAL A 153 13.64 -1.56 -7.60
CA VAL A 153 14.48 -2.71 -8.01
C VAL A 153 13.93 -4.04 -7.53
N GLY A 154 12.88 -3.99 -6.71
CA GLY A 154 12.23 -5.17 -6.16
C GLY A 154 11.63 -6.07 -7.24
N LYS A 155 11.79 -7.38 -7.07
CA LYS A 155 11.19 -8.40 -7.92
C LYS A 155 10.38 -9.36 -7.06
N LEU A 156 9.18 -9.72 -7.50
CA LEU A 156 8.33 -10.66 -6.77
C LEU A 156 9.03 -12.02 -6.62
N PRO A 157 9.24 -12.52 -5.40
CA PRO A 157 9.79 -13.85 -5.17
C PRO A 157 8.72 -14.96 -5.26
N PHE A 158 7.53 -14.63 -5.72
CA PHE A 158 6.37 -15.52 -5.93
C PHE A 158 5.52 -14.96 -7.06
N SER A 159 4.55 -15.75 -7.51
CA SER A 159 3.52 -15.30 -8.46
C SER A 159 2.39 -14.62 -7.71
N TRP A 160 1.94 -13.46 -8.18
CA TRP A 160 0.82 -12.74 -7.57
C TRP A 160 -0.52 -13.27 -8.10
N PRO A 161 -1.46 -13.71 -7.26
CA PRO A 161 -2.71 -14.32 -7.71
C PRO A 161 -3.72 -13.28 -8.23
N THR A 162 -4.57 -13.69 -9.18
CA THR A 162 -5.72 -12.92 -9.65
C THR A 162 -7.07 -13.57 -9.32
N LYS A 163 -7.07 -14.85 -8.96
CA LYS A 163 -8.30 -15.62 -8.68
C LYS A 163 -8.07 -16.59 -7.53
N GLU A 164 -9.08 -16.78 -6.70
CA GLU A 164 -9.03 -17.77 -5.63
C GLU A 164 -8.92 -19.22 -6.14
N SER A 165 -9.51 -19.49 -7.28
CA SER A 165 -9.44 -20.82 -7.92
C SER A 165 -8.02 -21.24 -8.33
N ASN A 166 -7.09 -20.28 -8.38
CA ASN A 166 -5.71 -20.52 -8.76
C ASN A 166 -4.78 -20.70 -7.54
N ASN A 167 -5.31 -20.86 -6.34
CA ASN A 167 -4.49 -21.10 -5.13
C ASN A 167 -4.46 -22.59 -4.77
N PRO A 168 -3.27 -23.18 -4.51
CA PRO A 168 -1.95 -22.55 -4.64
C PRO A 168 -1.57 -22.27 -6.10
N LEU A 169 -0.80 -21.20 -6.33
CA LEU A 169 -0.33 -20.78 -7.66
C LEU A 169 1.21 -20.82 -7.70
N ASN A 170 1.76 -21.72 -8.51
CA ASN A 170 3.21 -21.85 -8.68
C ASN A 170 3.59 -21.67 -10.15
N PHE A 171 4.74 -21.04 -10.43
CA PHE A 171 5.18 -20.73 -11.78
C PHE A 171 5.45 -21.96 -12.67
N TYR A 172 5.47 -23.18 -12.11
CA TYR A 172 5.63 -24.45 -12.84
C TYR A 172 4.32 -25.25 -12.93
N ASP A 173 3.19 -24.67 -12.50
CA ASP A 173 1.89 -25.35 -12.59
C ASP A 173 1.47 -25.49 -14.07
N ALA A 174 0.74 -26.56 -14.39
CA ALA A 174 0.27 -26.83 -15.75
C ALA A 174 -0.74 -25.76 -16.23
N VAL A 175 -1.48 -25.15 -15.32
CA VAL A 175 -2.31 -23.97 -15.55
C VAL A 175 -1.73 -22.83 -14.74
N TYR A 176 -1.11 -21.87 -15.41
CA TYR A 176 -0.42 -20.75 -14.78
C TYR A 176 -0.99 -19.42 -15.29
N GLU A 177 -1.84 -18.81 -14.49
CA GLU A 177 -2.53 -17.55 -14.81
C GLU A 177 -2.37 -16.55 -13.65
N PRO A 178 -1.18 -16.01 -13.39
CA PRO A 178 -0.98 -15.02 -12.35
C PRO A 178 -1.46 -13.63 -12.79
N LEU A 179 -1.76 -12.74 -11.83
CA LEU A 179 -1.87 -11.31 -12.07
C LEU A 179 -0.49 -10.74 -12.45
N PHE A 180 0.53 -11.10 -11.66
CA PHE A 180 1.93 -10.82 -11.97
C PHE A 180 2.78 -12.09 -11.81
N GLU A 181 3.64 -12.33 -12.78
CA GLU A 181 4.51 -13.51 -12.79
C GLU A 181 5.60 -13.45 -11.72
N TYR A 182 6.14 -14.60 -11.38
CA TYR A 182 7.38 -14.69 -10.61
C TYR A 182 8.47 -13.81 -11.24
N GLY A 183 9.14 -13.00 -10.44
CA GLY A 183 10.18 -12.09 -10.90
C GLY A 183 9.67 -10.76 -11.47
N TYR A 184 8.36 -10.52 -11.49
CA TYR A 184 7.80 -9.25 -11.93
C TYR A 184 8.24 -8.09 -11.03
N GLY A 185 8.42 -6.92 -11.61
CA GLY A 185 8.68 -5.67 -10.92
C GLY A 185 9.00 -4.57 -11.93
N LEU A 186 8.33 -3.44 -11.77
CA LEU A 186 8.56 -2.25 -12.60
C LEU A 186 9.78 -1.47 -12.11
N THR A 187 10.32 -0.64 -12.98
CA THR A 187 11.38 0.33 -12.69
C THR A 187 11.05 1.66 -13.37
N TYR A 188 11.61 2.76 -12.90
CA TYR A 188 11.56 4.06 -13.62
C TYR A 188 12.51 4.07 -14.81
N SER A 189 13.64 3.36 -14.68
CA SER A 189 14.62 3.21 -15.75
C SER A 189 14.13 2.15 -16.72
N LYS A 190 13.99 2.48 -17.99
CA LYS A 190 13.69 1.53 -19.05
C LYS A 190 14.96 0.93 -19.62
#